data_5c2e66c0372a93336e692a9dc453365b
#
_entry.id   5c2e66c0372a93336e692a9dc453365b
#
_cell.length_a   1.000
_cell.length_b   1.000
_cell.length_c   1.000
_cell.angle_alpha   90.00
_cell.angle_beta   90.00
_cell.angle_gamma   90.00
#
_symmetry.space_group_name_H-M   'P 1'
#
loop_
_entity.id
_entity.type
_entity.pdbx_description
1 polymer ?
#
loop_
_entity_poly.entity_id
_entity_poly.type
_entity_poly.pdbx_seq_one_letter_code
_entity_poly.pdbx_strand_id
1 'polypeptide(L)'
;MRFLIEPGSASKASRPGYRVLRADQDQSLHPALRSVLEGQPEFASWTPSSLCFFYVDTVTVGGRVIAEKKARKPQMIAVWTLPTVERSRGLRHNLVLEFSAGSAQVVRAAEAVKLRMREASSRTSLSADSTEEVHDVRIGKTRLVWTGRPAGDSTKVTEPIQESWLLKGASGTVWSVRMTLRPGWSRPLVGALRVEGKDDLARALKGSPIRFVGPRHLDGAADLVFSR
;
A
#
# COMPACT_ATOMS: atom_id res chain seq x y z
N MET A 1 3.59 -4.88 -0.62
CA MET A 1 5.02 -4.79 -0.26
C MET A 1 5.16 -4.24 1.15
N ARG A 2 6.06 -4.79 1.93
CA ARG A 2 6.39 -4.33 3.29
C ARG A 2 7.88 -4.03 3.39
N PHE A 3 8.24 -3.02 4.14
CA PHE A 3 9.62 -2.56 4.28
C PHE A 3 9.79 -1.75 5.56
N LEU A 4 11.01 -1.41 5.92
CA LEU A 4 11.31 -0.60 7.09
C LEU A 4 11.74 0.81 6.65
N ILE A 5 11.33 1.81 7.42
CA ILE A 5 11.75 3.20 7.25
C ILE A 5 12.57 3.62 8.46
N GLU A 6 13.67 4.31 8.21
CA GLU A 6 14.49 4.91 9.25
C GLU A 6 13.64 5.81 10.18
N PRO A 7 13.86 5.73 11.51
CA PRO A 7 13.05 6.46 12.50
C PRO A 7 12.96 7.98 12.25
N GLY A 8 14.07 8.60 11.84
CA GLY A 8 14.11 10.02 11.56
C GLY A 8 13.22 10.43 10.36
N SER A 9 13.23 9.62 9.31
CA SER A 9 12.39 9.82 8.12
C SER A 9 10.92 9.52 8.41
N ALA A 10 10.63 8.47 9.17
CA ALA A 10 9.28 8.12 9.59
C ALA A 10 8.66 9.21 10.49
N SER A 11 9.43 9.77 11.41
CA SER A 11 8.97 10.85 12.29
C SER A 11 8.61 12.12 11.53
N LYS A 12 9.38 12.48 10.49
CA LYS A 12 9.06 13.62 9.61
C LYS A 12 7.77 13.40 8.81
N ALA A 13 7.45 12.16 8.45
CA ALA A 13 6.22 11.80 7.77
C ALA A 13 5.02 11.75 8.72
N SER A 14 5.26 11.68 10.04
CA SER A 14 4.22 11.70 11.06
C SER A 14 3.48 13.03 11.10
N ARG A 15 2.30 13.03 11.68
CA ARG A 15 1.41 14.19 11.78
C ARG A 15 1.21 14.60 13.23
N PRO A 16 0.90 15.89 13.49
CA PRO A 16 0.48 16.32 14.81
C PRO A 16 -0.64 15.44 15.35
N GLY A 17 -0.55 15.06 16.62
CA GLY A 17 -1.51 14.17 17.27
C GLY A 17 -1.25 12.68 17.09
N TYR A 18 -0.33 12.27 16.21
CA TYR A 18 0.03 10.87 16.01
C TYR A 18 1.49 10.61 16.36
N ARG A 19 1.75 9.41 16.85
CA ARG A 19 3.10 8.87 17.05
C ARG A 19 3.28 7.68 16.12
N VAL A 20 4.35 7.69 15.36
CA VAL A 20 4.74 6.55 14.52
C VAL A 20 5.12 5.36 15.43
N LEU A 21 4.71 4.18 15.05
CA LEU A 21 5.08 2.95 15.75
C LEU A 21 6.40 2.40 15.18
N ARG A 22 7.28 2.00 16.08
CA ARG A 22 8.47 1.20 15.74
C ARG A 22 8.06 -0.27 15.60
N ALA A 23 8.91 -1.05 14.95
CA ALA A 23 8.62 -2.47 14.73
C ALA A 23 8.52 -3.26 16.06
N ASP A 24 9.34 -2.92 17.06
CA ASP A 24 9.29 -3.52 18.41
C ASP A 24 8.03 -3.14 19.21
N GLN A 25 7.31 -2.11 18.80
CA GLN A 25 6.09 -1.62 19.45
C GLN A 25 4.81 -2.02 18.72
N ASP A 26 4.90 -2.47 17.46
CA ASP A 26 3.73 -2.82 16.66
C ASP A 26 3.32 -4.29 16.87
N GLN A 27 2.35 -4.49 17.78
CA GLN A 27 1.79 -5.83 18.03
C GLN A 27 1.17 -6.47 16.77
N SER A 28 0.77 -5.65 15.81
CA SER A 28 0.21 -6.10 14.52
C SER A 28 1.27 -6.23 13.42
N LEU A 29 2.56 -6.24 13.79
CA LEU A 29 3.65 -6.43 12.85
C LEU A 29 3.46 -7.75 12.08
N HIS A 30 3.59 -7.65 10.76
CA HIS A 30 3.44 -8.81 9.88
C HIS A 30 4.43 -9.93 10.27
N PRO A 31 4.00 -11.20 10.37
CA PRO A 31 4.85 -12.31 10.83
C PRO A 31 6.18 -12.42 10.09
N ALA A 32 6.20 -12.25 8.76
CA ALA A 32 7.44 -12.30 7.99
C ALA A 32 8.44 -11.18 8.35
N LEU A 33 7.98 -9.96 8.67
CA LEU A 33 8.87 -8.91 9.19
C LEU A 33 9.34 -9.24 10.60
N ARG A 34 8.48 -9.79 11.43
CA ARG A 34 8.85 -10.21 12.80
C ARG A 34 9.96 -11.24 12.78
N SER A 35 9.81 -12.30 11.96
CA SER A 35 10.84 -13.35 11.83
C SER A 35 12.18 -12.80 11.32
N VAL A 36 12.17 -11.85 10.39
CA VAL A 36 13.41 -11.22 9.94
C VAL A 36 14.06 -10.39 11.04
N LEU A 37 13.26 -9.66 11.84
CA LEU A 37 13.78 -8.85 12.95
C LEU A 37 14.32 -9.67 14.13
N GLU A 38 13.86 -10.90 14.31
CA GLU A 38 14.46 -11.85 15.25
C GLU A 38 15.93 -12.16 14.91
N GLY A 39 16.26 -12.19 13.60
CA GLY A 39 17.64 -12.36 13.12
C GLY A 39 18.43 -11.05 12.96
N GLN A 40 17.76 -9.89 12.99
CA GLN A 40 18.35 -8.56 12.76
C GLN A 40 17.79 -7.53 13.76
N PRO A 41 18.05 -7.69 15.07
CA PRO A 41 17.44 -6.88 16.12
C PRO A 41 17.81 -5.39 16.07
N GLU A 42 18.89 -5.02 15.40
CA GLU A 42 19.31 -3.62 15.19
C GLU A 42 18.25 -2.80 14.43
N PHE A 43 17.38 -3.45 13.68
CA PHE A 43 16.27 -2.78 12.97
C PHE A 43 14.96 -2.76 13.74
N ALA A 44 14.90 -3.28 14.96
CA ALA A 44 13.69 -3.30 15.78
C ALA A 44 13.12 -1.89 16.08
N SER A 45 14.00 -0.87 16.13
CA SER A 45 13.60 0.53 16.31
C SER A 45 13.09 1.21 15.02
N TRP A 46 13.24 0.58 13.87
CA TRP A 46 12.75 1.10 12.59
C TRP A 46 11.24 1.00 12.49
N THR A 47 10.65 1.84 11.64
CA THR A 47 9.21 1.89 11.44
C THR A 47 8.78 0.96 10.31
N PRO A 48 7.89 -0.01 10.57
CA PRO A 48 7.31 -0.81 9.50
C PRO A 48 6.47 0.07 8.58
N SER A 49 6.48 -0.23 7.30
CA SER A 49 5.74 0.50 6.29
C SER A 49 5.16 -0.47 5.27
N SER A 50 4.03 -0.09 4.70
CA SER A 50 3.35 -0.91 3.70
C SER A 50 3.07 -0.10 2.45
N LEU A 51 3.36 -0.69 1.29
CA LEU A 51 2.92 -0.21 0.00
C LEU A 51 2.06 -1.32 -0.64
N CYS A 52 0.78 -1.04 -0.74
CA CYS A 52 -0.22 -1.95 -1.28
C CYS A 52 -0.61 -1.54 -2.69
N PHE A 53 -0.76 -2.52 -3.56
CA PHE A 53 -1.31 -2.37 -4.90
C PHE A 53 -2.52 -3.27 -5.01
N PHE A 54 -3.62 -2.75 -5.49
CA PHE A 54 -4.82 -3.54 -5.71
C PHE A 54 -5.66 -2.93 -6.82
N TYR A 55 -6.52 -3.74 -7.39
CA TYR A 55 -7.51 -3.29 -8.37
C TYR A 55 -8.86 -3.15 -7.70
N VAL A 56 -9.55 -2.06 -7.97
CA VAL A 56 -10.88 -1.78 -7.42
C VAL A 56 -11.95 -1.86 -8.49
N ASP A 57 -13.09 -2.41 -8.13
CA ASP A 57 -14.30 -2.38 -8.92
C ASP A 57 -15.07 -1.09 -8.66
N THR A 58 -15.14 -0.68 -7.39
CA THR A 58 -15.93 0.47 -6.98
C THR A 58 -15.14 1.40 -6.08
N VAL A 59 -15.24 2.70 -6.36
CA VAL A 59 -14.71 3.77 -5.50
C VAL A 59 -15.87 4.65 -5.08
N THR A 60 -16.11 4.73 -3.78
CA THR A 60 -17.17 5.56 -3.18
C THR A 60 -16.56 6.64 -2.31
N VAL A 61 -16.99 7.88 -2.49
CA VAL A 61 -16.55 9.03 -1.68
C VAL A 61 -17.77 9.78 -1.14
N GLY A 62 -17.86 9.90 0.19
CA GLY A 62 -18.95 10.59 0.86
C GLY A 62 -20.33 10.01 0.49
N GLY A 63 -20.43 8.71 0.35
CA GLY A 63 -21.66 8.00 -0.03
C GLY A 63 -21.99 8.01 -1.53
N ARG A 64 -21.18 8.66 -2.37
CA ARG A 64 -21.39 8.67 -3.82
C ARG A 64 -20.37 7.79 -4.53
N VAL A 65 -20.85 6.94 -5.43
CA VAL A 65 -19.98 6.16 -6.31
C VAL A 65 -19.36 7.11 -7.33
N ILE A 66 -18.02 7.22 -7.32
CA ILE A 66 -17.27 8.10 -8.22
C ILE A 66 -16.58 7.33 -9.35
N ALA A 67 -16.40 6.03 -9.17
CA ALA A 67 -15.92 5.14 -10.20
C ALA A 67 -16.52 3.74 -9.99
N GLU A 68 -16.98 3.15 -11.07
CA GLU A 68 -17.42 1.77 -11.16
C GLU A 68 -16.62 1.07 -12.26
N LYS A 69 -16.48 -0.23 -12.14
CA LYS A 69 -15.94 -1.07 -13.20
C LYS A 69 -16.83 -0.96 -14.44
N LYS A 70 -16.49 -0.07 -15.35
CA LYS A 70 -17.04 -0.12 -16.69
C LYS A 70 -16.36 -1.24 -17.46
N ALA A 71 -17.05 -2.35 -17.52
CA ALA A 71 -16.92 -3.52 -18.41
C ALA A 71 -15.54 -4.15 -18.68
N ARG A 72 -14.36 -3.52 -18.54
CA ARG A 72 -13.10 -4.17 -18.98
C ARG A 72 -11.78 -3.74 -18.33
N LYS A 73 -11.74 -2.72 -17.48
CA LYS A 73 -10.46 -2.32 -16.87
C LYS A 73 -10.66 -1.98 -15.40
N PRO A 74 -10.24 -2.87 -14.49
CA PRO A 74 -10.20 -2.55 -13.07
C PRO A 74 -9.28 -1.35 -12.83
N GLN A 75 -9.65 -0.51 -11.84
CA GLN A 75 -8.90 0.69 -11.48
C GLN A 75 -7.76 0.30 -10.55
N MET A 76 -6.52 0.53 -10.94
CA MET A 76 -5.38 0.31 -10.06
C MET A 76 -5.31 1.40 -8.99
N ILE A 77 -5.14 0.98 -7.76
CA ILE A 77 -4.90 1.84 -6.60
C ILE A 77 -3.57 1.45 -5.97
N ALA A 78 -2.80 2.45 -5.56
CA ALA A 78 -1.60 2.28 -4.76
C ALA A 78 -1.72 3.10 -3.48
N VAL A 79 -1.42 2.47 -2.34
CA VAL A 79 -1.50 3.11 -1.01
C VAL A 79 -0.22 2.85 -0.25
N TRP A 80 0.46 3.93 0.13
CA TRP A 80 1.62 3.88 1.01
C TRP A 80 1.22 4.30 2.42
N THR A 81 1.49 3.45 3.42
CA THR A 81 1.03 3.67 4.80
C THR A 81 2.14 3.48 5.83
N LEU A 82 1.94 4.13 6.98
CA LEU A 82 2.69 3.92 8.23
C LEU A 82 1.74 3.55 9.37
N PRO A 83 2.11 2.61 10.25
CA PRO A 83 1.41 2.37 11.49
C PRO A 83 1.69 3.53 12.47
N THR A 84 0.64 4.06 13.05
CA THR A 84 0.69 5.16 14.00
C THR A 84 -0.25 4.89 15.18
N VAL A 85 0.00 5.60 16.27
CA VAL A 85 -0.93 5.66 17.42
C VAL A 85 -1.39 7.09 17.60
N GLU A 86 -2.69 7.29 17.72
CA GLU A 86 -3.28 8.57 18.11
C GLU A 86 -2.94 8.84 19.58
N ARG A 87 -2.28 9.96 19.85
CA ARG A 87 -1.74 10.27 21.20
C ARG A 87 -2.84 10.46 22.25
N SER A 88 -3.98 10.99 21.85
CA SER A 88 -5.09 11.28 22.75
C SER A 88 -5.87 10.04 23.21
N ARG A 89 -5.96 9.02 22.33
CA ARG A 89 -6.80 7.84 22.56
C ARG A 89 -6.02 6.54 22.62
N GLY A 90 -4.75 6.54 22.27
CA GLY A 90 -3.95 5.32 22.20
C GLY A 90 -4.35 4.37 21.06
N LEU A 91 -5.22 4.80 20.15
CA LEU A 91 -5.73 3.96 19.09
C LEU A 91 -4.69 3.82 17.95
N ARG A 92 -4.48 2.59 17.52
CA ARG A 92 -3.62 2.28 16.39
C ARG A 92 -4.35 2.56 15.08
N HIS A 93 -3.65 3.22 14.16
CA HIS A 93 -4.12 3.51 12.81
C HIS A 93 -3.03 3.25 11.79
N ASN A 94 -3.40 2.98 10.55
CA ASN A 94 -2.53 3.05 9.41
C ASN A 94 -2.73 4.42 8.72
N LEU A 95 -1.75 5.29 8.86
CA LEU A 95 -1.78 6.62 8.26
C LEU A 95 -1.31 6.55 6.81
N VAL A 96 -2.10 7.08 5.90
CA VAL A 96 -1.73 7.18 4.49
C VAL A 96 -0.75 8.32 4.28
N LEU A 97 0.41 8.00 3.73
CA LEU A 97 1.42 8.96 3.27
C LEU A 97 1.19 9.36 1.83
N GLU A 98 0.86 8.37 0.99
CA GLU A 98 0.55 8.58 -0.41
C GLU A 98 -0.60 7.69 -0.85
N PHE A 99 -1.52 8.27 -1.61
CA PHE A 99 -2.63 7.58 -2.25
C PHE A 99 -2.59 7.90 -3.75
N SER A 100 -2.60 6.88 -4.59
CA SER A 100 -2.47 7.05 -6.03
C SER A 100 -3.44 6.14 -6.79
N ALA A 101 -3.93 6.61 -7.93
CA ALA A 101 -4.88 5.88 -8.76
C ALA A 101 -4.44 5.84 -10.22
N GLY A 102 -4.72 4.74 -10.88
CA GLY A 102 -4.47 4.55 -12.32
C GLY A 102 -5.50 5.24 -13.24
N SER A 103 -6.49 5.91 -12.67
CA SER A 103 -7.53 6.60 -13.40
C SER A 103 -7.53 8.09 -13.11
N ALA A 104 -7.33 8.90 -14.15
CA ALA A 104 -7.47 10.35 -14.04
C ALA A 104 -8.88 10.79 -13.60
N GLN A 105 -9.92 10.00 -13.87
CA GLN A 105 -11.28 10.27 -13.39
C GLN A 105 -11.34 10.15 -11.87
N VAL A 106 -10.75 9.11 -11.29
CA VAL A 106 -10.69 8.91 -9.83
C VAL A 106 -9.88 10.03 -9.18
N VAL A 107 -8.73 10.41 -9.77
CA VAL A 107 -7.89 11.50 -9.27
C VAL A 107 -8.68 12.82 -9.25
N ARG A 108 -9.32 13.20 -10.36
CA ARG A 108 -10.14 14.42 -10.42
C ARG A 108 -11.31 14.42 -9.43
N ALA A 109 -11.99 13.27 -9.29
CA ALA A 109 -13.08 13.16 -8.33
C ALA A 109 -12.61 13.28 -6.88
N ALA A 110 -11.44 12.73 -6.56
CA ALA A 110 -10.81 12.90 -5.26
C ALA A 110 -10.42 14.38 -5.00
N GLU A 111 -9.85 15.05 -5.98
CA GLU A 111 -9.52 16.49 -5.90
C GLU A 111 -10.76 17.37 -5.66
N ALA A 112 -11.88 17.07 -6.31
CA ALA A 112 -13.15 17.78 -6.11
C ALA A 112 -13.65 17.75 -4.67
N VAL A 113 -13.31 16.69 -3.91
CA VAL A 113 -13.59 16.57 -2.47
C VAL A 113 -12.38 16.89 -1.59
N LYS A 114 -11.36 17.55 -2.16
CA LYS A 114 -10.11 17.96 -1.48
C LYS A 114 -9.29 16.80 -0.91
N LEU A 115 -9.43 15.62 -1.48
CA LEU A 115 -8.54 14.49 -1.24
C LEU A 115 -7.31 14.62 -2.14
N ARG A 116 -6.13 14.50 -1.54
CA ARG A 116 -4.86 14.51 -2.29
C ARG A 116 -4.60 13.12 -2.84
N MET A 117 -4.69 12.98 -4.14
CA MET A 117 -4.43 11.73 -4.84
C MET A 117 -3.51 11.99 -6.05
N ARG A 118 -2.58 11.09 -6.32
CA ARG A 118 -1.68 11.19 -7.45
C ARG A 118 -2.06 10.20 -8.54
N GLU A 119 -1.59 10.46 -9.75
CA GLU A 119 -1.67 9.48 -10.81
C GLU A 119 -0.65 8.36 -10.60
N ALA A 120 -1.07 7.15 -10.93
CA ALA A 120 -0.24 5.97 -10.98
C ALA A 120 -0.50 5.22 -12.29
N SER A 121 0.43 4.37 -12.68
CA SER A 121 0.25 3.47 -13.80
C SER A 121 0.88 2.12 -13.51
N SER A 122 0.32 1.06 -14.09
CA SER A 122 0.89 -0.27 -13.99
C SER A 122 0.84 -0.98 -15.33
N ARG A 123 1.87 -1.76 -15.58
CA ARG A 123 1.96 -2.67 -16.71
C ARG A 123 2.48 -4.00 -16.23
N THR A 124 1.82 -5.08 -16.62
CA THR A 124 2.30 -6.45 -16.42
C THR A 124 2.65 -7.05 -17.77
N SER A 125 3.82 -7.69 -17.86
CA SER A 125 4.28 -8.41 -19.03
C SER A 125 5.02 -9.68 -18.58
N LEU A 126 5.28 -10.57 -19.49
CA LEU A 126 6.23 -11.66 -19.26
C LEU A 126 7.65 -11.19 -19.59
N SER A 127 8.65 -11.80 -18.97
CA SER A 127 10.07 -11.64 -19.35
C SER A 127 10.29 -12.18 -20.77
N ALA A 128 11.42 -11.82 -21.37
CA ALA A 128 11.73 -12.22 -22.75
C ALA A 128 11.74 -13.74 -22.95
N ASP A 129 12.13 -14.49 -21.92
CA ASP A 129 12.13 -15.96 -21.90
C ASP A 129 10.77 -16.55 -21.43
N SER A 130 9.77 -15.69 -21.16
CA SER A 130 8.44 -16.06 -20.66
C SER A 130 8.41 -16.86 -19.36
N THR A 131 9.50 -16.85 -18.60
CA THR A 131 9.61 -17.61 -17.33
C THR A 131 9.21 -16.78 -16.11
N GLU A 132 9.27 -15.45 -16.20
CA GLU A 132 8.97 -14.55 -15.10
C GLU A 132 7.96 -13.48 -15.52
N GLU A 133 7.17 -13.04 -14.54
CA GLU A 133 6.31 -11.87 -14.68
C GLU A 133 7.12 -10.60 -14.39
N VAL A 134 6.89 -9.56 -15.18
CA VAL A 134 7.44 -8.22 -14.95
C VAL A 134 6.29 -7.28 -14.64
N HIS A 135 6.28 -6.73 -13.43
CA HIS A 135 5.32 -5.71 -13.00
C HIS A 135 6.02 -4.35 -12.92
N ASP A 136 5.72 -3.47 -13.87
CA ASP A 136 6.23 -2.09 -13.91
C ASP A 136 5.13 -1.16 -13.38
N VAL A 137 5.37 -0.55 -12.24
CA VAL A 137 4.44 0.37 -11.58
C VAL A 137 5.10 1.73 -11.40
N ARG A 138 4.38 2.78 -11.78
CA ARG A 138 4.79 4.17 -11.56
C ARG A 138 3.83 4.86 -10.62
N ILE A 139 4.38 5.53 -9.60
CA ILE A 139 3.66 6.30 -8.60
C ILE A 139 4.37 7.65 -8.50
N GLY A 140 3.77 8.70 -9.05
CA GLY A 140 4.44 9.99 -9.14
C GLY A 140 5.79 9.90 -9.86
N LYS A 141 6.89 10.16 -9.14
CA LYS A 141 8.27 10.08 -9.69
C LYS A 141 9.01 8.78 -9.32
N THR A 142 8.35 7.89 -8.60
CA THR A 142 8.87 6.56 -8.27
C THR A 142 8.44 5.56 -9.31
N ARG A 143 9.39 4.76 -9.79
CA ARG A 143 9.14 3.58 -10.62
C ARG A 143 9.60 2.33 -9.89
N LEU A 144 8.74 1.33 -9.85
CA LEU A 144 8.96 0.04 -9.23
C LEU A 144 8.88 -1.03 -10.31
N VAL A 145 9.94 -1.77 -10.50
CA VAL A 145 9.96 -2.91 -11.41
C VAL A 145 10.22 -4.16 -10.59
N TRP A 146 9.18 -4.96 -10.42
CA TRP A 146 9.32 -6.28 -9.83
C TRP A 146 9.39 -7.31 -10.96
N THR A 147 10.40 -8.17 -10.90
CA THR A 147 10.58 -9.29 -11.81
C THR A 147 10.66 -10.56 -11.00
N GLY A 148 9.82 -11.54 -11.32
CA GLY A 148 9.79 -12.77 -10.57
C GLY A 148 8.65 -13.70 -11.00
N ARG A 149 8.43 -14.71 -10.20
CA ARG A 149 7.44 -15.77 -10.48
C ARG A 149 6.62 -16.11 -9.24
N PRO A 150 5.43 -16.67 -9.44
CA PRO A 150 4.73 -17.34 -8.36
C PRO A 150 5.56 -18.51 -7.79
N ALA A 151 5.53 -18.66 -6.47
CA ALA A 151 6.23 -19.73 -5.74
C ALA A 151 5.24 -20.52 -4.90
N GLY A 152 5.32 -21.85 -5.00
CA GLY A 152 4.43 -22.74 -4.26
C GLY A 152 2.96 -22.70 -4.74
N ASP A 153 2.10 -23.31 -3.95
CA ASP A 153 0.69 -23.46 -4.25
C ASP A 153 -0.11 -22.21 -3.90
N SER A 154 -1.23 -22.06 -4.60
CA SER A 154 -2.21 -21.04 -4.26
C SER A 154 -3.03 -21.48 -3.04
N THR A 155 -3.20 -20.57 -2.09
CA THR A 155 -4.05 -20.78 -0.92
C THR A 155 -5.38 -20.06 -1.11
N LYS A 156 -6.49 -20.74 -0.86
CA LYS A 156 -7.81 -20.13 -0.92
C LYS A 156 -8.00 -19.20 0.27
N VAL A 157 -8.37 -17.96 0.00
CA VAL A 157 -8.78 -16.97 1.00
C VAL A 157 -10.30 -16.92 0.97
N THR A 158 -10.92 -17.42 2.04
CA THR A 158 -12.39 -17.60 2.11
C THR A 158 -13.08 -16.38 2.69
N GLU A 159 -12.38 -15.61 3.54
CA GLU A 159 -12.92 -14.41 4.17
C GLU A 159 -12.48 -13.14 3.45
N PRO A 160 -13.33 -12.10 3.40
CA PRO A 160 -12.92 -10.82 2.87
C PRO A 160 -11.77 -10.22 3.70
N ILE A 161 -10.76 -9.70 3.02
CA ILE A 161 -9.69 -8.94 3.68
C ILE A 161 -10.15 -7.50 3.81
N GLN A 162 -10.22 -7.00 5.04
CA GLN A 162 -10.58 -5.62 5.33
C GLN A 162 -9.37 -4.84 5.84
N GLU A 163 -9.15 -3.68 5.26
CA GLU A 163 -8.13 -2.74 5.70
C GLU A 163 -8.76 -1.37 5.91
N SER A 164 -8.29 -0.66 6.93
CA SER A 164 -8.74 0.70 7.22
C SER A 164 -7.55 1.63 7.39
N TRP A 165 -7.65 2.79 6.76
CA TRP A 165 -6.60 3.78 6.77
C TRP A 165 -7.15 5.17 7.12
N LEU A 166 -6.29 6.02 7.66
CA LEU A 166 -6.57 7.44 7.82
C LEU A 166 -5.84 8.24 6.73
N LEU A 167 -6.58 9.06 6.02
CA LEU A 167 -6.07 9.95 4.98
C LEU A 167 -6.41 11.40 5.32
N LYS A 168 -5.42 12.28 5.34
CA LYS A 168 -5.65 13.70 5.51
C LYS A 168 -5.86 14.39 4.17
N GLY A 169 -7.02 15.00 3.99
CA GLY A 169 -7.31 15.87 2.86
C GLY A 169 -6.54 17.22 2.92
N ALA A 170 -6.54 17.95 1.80
CA ALA A 170 -5.84 19.23 1.66
C ALA A 170 -6.32 20.28 2.66
N SER A 171 -7.58 20.26 3.06
CA SER A 171 -8.19 21.17 4.05
C SER A 171 -7.95 20.79 5.51
N GLY A 172 -7.11 19.79 5.77
CA GLY A 172 -6.93 19.26 7.12
C GLY A 172 -7.98 18.26 7.57
N THR A 173 -9.07 18.08 6.81
CA THR A 173 -10.09 17.04 7.08
C THR A 173 -9.46 15.66 7.08
N VAL A 174 -9.79 14.85 8.09
CA VAL A 174 -9.38 13.45 8.15
C VAL A 174 -10.47 12.59 7.53
N TRP A 175 -10.08 11.74 6.61
CA TRP A 175 -10.93 10.75 5.99
C TRP A 175 -10.58 9.36 6.49
N SER A 176 -11.60 8.58 6.80
CA SER A 176 -11.47 7.14 6.97
C SER A 176 -11.61 6.48 5.60
N VAL A 177 -10.65 5.65 5.26
CA VAL A 177 -10.67 4.90 4.00
C VAL A 177 -10.76 3.43 4.36
N ARG A 178 -11.78 2.76 3.87
CA ARG A 178 -11.97 1.31 4.04
C ARG A 178 -11.82 0.62 2.70
N MET A 179 -10.98 -0.39 2.67
CA MET A 179 -10.86 -1.32 1.55
C MET A 179 -11.41 -2.68 1.98
N THR A 180 -12.25 -3.26 1.15
CA THR A 180 -12.72 -4.64 1.30
C THR A 180 -12.31 -5.41 0.05
N LEU A 181 -11.35 -6.32 0.20
CA LEU A 181 -10.92 -7.23 -0.84
C LEU A 181 -11.73 -8.52 -0.72
N ARG A 182 -12.39 -8.90 -1.80
CA ARG A 182 -13.25 -10.09 -1.83
C ARG A 182 -12.44 -11.36 -1.69
N PRO A 183 -13.07 -12.47 -1.22
CA PRO A 183 -12.46 -13.78 -1.23
C PRO A 183 -11.87 -14.14 -2.59
N GLY A 184 -10.80 -14.94 -2.58
CA GLY A 184 -10.10 -15.30 -3.81
C GLY A 184 -8.95 -16.26 -3.51
N TRP A 185 -7.91 -16.22 -4.32
CA TRP A 185 -6.71 -17.04 -4.15
C TRP A 185 -5.51 -16.17 -3.81
N SER A 186 -4.67 -16.61 -2.92
CA SER A 186 -3.40 -15.97 -2.57
C SER A 186 -2.25 -16.87 -2.98
N ARG A 187 -1.25 -16.30 -3.64
CA ARG A 187 -0.08 -17.04 -4.10
C ARG A 187 1.21 -16.32 -3.70
N PRO A 188 2.14 -16.98 -3.04
CA PRO A 188 3.44 -16.40 -2.74
C PRO A 188 4.18 -15.99 -4.01
N LEU A 189 5.00 -14.96 -3.91
CA LEU A 189 5.82 -14.45 -5.00
C LEU A 189 7.28 -14.48 -4.58
N VAL A 190 8.16 -14.92 -5.49
CA VAL A 190 9.61 -14.79 -5.36
C VAL A 190 10.15 -13.99 -6.52
N GLY A 191 11.05 -13.08 -6.25
CA GLY A 191 11.59 -12.23 -7.30
C GLY A 191 12.41 -11.07 -6.76
N ALA A 192 12.85 -10.22 -7.67
CA ALA A 192 13.64 -9.04 -7.39
C ALA A 192 12.85 -7.76 -7.61
N LEU A 193 13.08 -6.77 -6.76
CA LEU A 193 12.48 -5.44 -6.87
C LEU A 193 13.57 -4.41 -7.19
N ARG A 194 13.41 -3.71 -8.31
CA ARG A 194 14.19 -2.52 -8.66
C ARG A 194 13.37 -1.27 -8.38
N VAL A 195 13.98 -0.30 -7.70
CA VAL A 195 13.36 0.98 -7.36
C VAL A 195 14.12 2.11 -8.04
N GLU A 196 13.43 2.90 -8.83
CA GLU A 196 13.94 4.10 -9.48
C GLU A 196 13.20 5.34 -8.98
N GLY A 197 13.85 6.50 -9.07
CA GLY A 197 13.26 7.76 -8.60
C GLY A 197 14.05 8.40 -7.45
N LYS A 198 13.60 9.60 -7.05
CA LYS A 198 14.25 10.42 -6.01
C LYS A 198 13.26 11.06 -5.04
N ASP A 199 11.96 10.75 -5.16
CA ASP A 199 10.93 11.23 -4.21
C ASP A 199 10.98 10.47 -2.88
N ASP A 200 10.10 10.82 -1.96
CA ASP A 200 10.11 10.27 -0.60
C ASP A 200 9.88 8.75 -0.60
N LEU A 201 8.98 8.26 -1.44
CA LEU A 201 8.72 6.83 -1.57
C LEU A 201 9.95 6.08 -2.09
N ALA A 202 10.57 6.59 -3.15
CA ALA A 202 11.78 5.98 -3.72
C ALA A 202 12.93 5.97 -2.70
N ARG A 203 13.11 7.09 -1.96
CA ARG A 203 14.13 7.16 -0.91
C ARG A 203 13.87 6.17 0.22
N ALA A 204 12.63 6.10 0.69
CA ALA A 204 12.24 5.18 1.75
C ALA A 204 12.48 3.72 1.35
N LEU A 205 12.10 3.34 0.12
CA LEU A 205 12.30 1.98 -0.38
C LEU A 205 13.77 1.65 -0.62
N LYS A 206 14.58 2.57 -1.15
CA LYS A 206 16.02 2.35 -1.38
C LYS A 206 16.80 2.27 -0.07
N GLY A 207 16.44 3.09 0.90
CA GLY A 207 17.09 3.14 2.22
C GLY A 207 16.65 2.01 3.15
N SER A 208 15.63 1.24 2.80
CA SER A 208 15.17 0.14 3.63
C SER A 208 16.16 -1.03 3.63
N PRO A 209 16.64 -1.49 4.80
CA PRO A 209 17.46 -2.68 4.90
C PRO A 209 16.69 -3.96 4.55
N ILE A 210 15.39 -3.94 4.77
CA ILE A 210 14.50 -5.08 4.59
C ILE A 210 13.35 -4.67 3.68
N ARG A 211 13.16 -5.44 2.60
CA ARG A 211 12.03 -5.28 1.69
C ARG A 211 11.42 -6.64 1.43
N PHE A 212 10.15 -6.77 1.71
CA PHE A 212 9.40 -7.99 1.55
C PHE A 212 8.24 -7.77 0.57
N VAL A 213 8.21 -8.52 -0.51
CA VAL A 213 7.08 -8.54 -1.45
C VAL A 213 6.10 -9.60 -0.95
N GLY A 214 4.92 -9.17 -0.53
CA GLY A 214 3.88 -10.07 -0.06
C GLY A 214 3.24 -10.87 -1.19
N PRO A 215 2.37 -11.83 -0.85
CA PRO A 215 1.70 -12.66 -1.84
C PRO A 215 0.83 -11.81 -2.79
N ARG A 216 0.63 -12.31 -3.99
CA ARG A 216 -0.36 -11.80 -4.93
C ARG A 216 -1.72 -12.41 -4.58
N HIS A 217 -2.72 -11.57 -4.43
CA HIS A 217 -4.10 -11.99 -4.34
C HIS A 217 -4.70 -12.05 -5.74
N LEU A 218 -5.24 -13.20 -6.09
CA LEU A 218 -5.83 -13.48 -7.41
C LEU A 218 -7.35 -13.48 -7.30
N ASP A 219 -8.01 -13.02 -8.35
CA ASP A 219 -9.48 -13.05 -8.52
C ASP A 219 -10.28 -12.22 -7.50
N GLY A 220 -9.61 -11.55 -6.57
CA GLY A 220 -10.25 -10.65 -5.63
C GLY A 220 -10.34 -9.23 -6.19
N ALA A 221 -11.57 -8.76 -6.44
CA ALA A 221 -11.80 -7.33 -6.64
C ALA A 221 -11.96 -6.64 -5.29
N ALA A 222 -11.55 -5.40 -5.21
CA ALA A 222 -11.70 -4.58 -4.01
C ALA A 222 -12.76 -3.50 -4.19
N ASP A 223 -13.47 -3.19 -3.10
CA ASP A 223 -14.29 -2.00 -2.98
C ASP A 223 -13.58 -1.00 -2.07
N LEU A 224 -13.61 0.26 -2.44
CA LEU A 224 -12.95 1.34 -1.71
C LEU A 224 -13.96 2.41 -1.32
N VAL A 225 -14.05 2.68 -0.01
CA VAL A 225 -14.99 3.65 0.57
C VAL A 225 -14.24 4.70 1.36
N PHE A 226 -14.45 5.96 1.00
CA PHE A 226 -13.98 7.13 1.74
C PHE A 226 -15.15 7.75 2.51
N SER A 227 -15.00 7.87 3.81
CA SER A 227 -15.96 8.52 4.71
C SER A 227 -15.27 9.56 5.61
N ARG A 228 -16.01 10.59 6.01
CA ARG A 228 -15.57 11.59 6.99
C ARG A 228 -15.84 11.14 8.39
#